data_9a7de56d42b1f982811fe3eec118cb3d
#
_entry.id   9a7de56d42b1f982811fe3eec118cb3d
#
_cell.length_a   1.000
_cell.length_b   1.000
_cell.length_c   1.000
_cell.angle_alpha   90.00
_cell.angle_beta   90.00
_cell.angle_gamma   90.00
#
_symmetry.space_group_name_H-M   'P 1'
#
loop_
_entity.id
_entity.type
_entity.pdbx_description
1 polymer ?
#
loop_
_entity_poly.entity_id
_entity_poly.type
_entity_poly.pdbx_seq_one_letter_code
_entity_poly.pdbx_strand_id
1 'polypeptide(L)'
;YTGELGRKVVGMLDTSRSRLHRATGSVYAASLPYASRIISVWSGHRPEDRDRIDSVAFARGIPAVGVELLPTSLECGPAVVPGRTACYRCYQRRLHQHRERTASLMRAGAELPEGFAGGEVAIAAGFIGQALADMNRGDAGTSLGGEVRVFDLVQGGLHKYETVAVDRCERCGSRYDRRRHPTAAIAHLV
;
A
#
# COMPACT_ATOMS: atom_id res chain seq x y z
N TYR A 1 -3.95 -12.42 -3.40
CA TYR A 1 -2.59 -12.73 -2.96
C TYR A 1 -1.93 -13.70 -3.93
N THR A 2 -0.64 -13.65 -4.00
CA THR A 2 0.15 -14.66 -4.69
C THR A 2 1.06 -15.35 -3.66
N GLY A 3 1.17 -16.68 -3.75
CA GLY A 3 2.06 -17.47 -2.91
C GLY A 3 1.54 -17.79 -1.50
N GLU A 4 2.36 -18.52 -0.79
CA GLU A 4 2.06 -19.10 0.53
C GLU A 4 1.98 -18.03 1.62
N LEU A 5 2.84 -17.00 1.57
CA LEU A 5 2.82 -15.89 2.51
C LEU A 5 1.44 -15.20 2.51
N GLY A 6 0.95 -14.84 1.34
CA GLY A 6 -0.36 -14.19 1.21
C GLY A 6 -1.49 -15.06 1.76
N ARG A 7 -1.43 -16.37 1.52
CA ARG A 7 -2.42 -17.32 2.05
C ARG A 7 -2.43 -17.36 3.58
N LYS A 8 -1.26 -17.40 4.21
CA LYS A 8 -1.15 -17.43 5.67
C LYS A 8 -1.54 -16.10 6.31
N VAL A 9 -1.10 -14.98 5.73
CA VAL A 9 -1.48 -13.64 6.23
C VAL A 9 -2.99 -13.46 6.18
N VAL A 10 -3.64 -13.82 5.08
CA VAL A 10 -5.10 -13.74 4.95
C VAL A 10 -5.81 -14.66 5.96
N GLY A 11 -5.22 -15.83 6.27
CA GLY A 11 -5.77 -16.73 7.28
C GLY A 11 -5.73 -16.17 8.71
N MET A 12 -4.84 -15.22 8.98
CA MET A 12 -4.73 -14.54 10.29
C MET A 12 -5.62 -13.29 10.41
N LEU A 13 -6.11 -12.76 9.29
CA LEU A 13 -6.99 -11.60 9.34
C LEU A 13 -8.36 -12.00 9.87
N ASP A 14 -8.88 -11.25 10.84
CA ASP A 14 -10.25 -11.42 11.29
C ASP A 14 -11.23 -11.00 10.19
N THR A 15 -11.87 -11.98 9.60
CA THR A 15 -12.83 -11.82 8.51
C THR A 15 -14.27 -11.98 8.93
N SER A 16 -14.54 -12.09 10.22
CA SER A 16 -15.88 -12.30 10.77
C SER A 16 -16.90 -11.25 10.33
N ARG A 17 -16.42 -10.04 10.01
CA ARG A 17 -17.23 -8.90 9.55
C ARG A 17 -17.05 -8.55 8.08
N SER A 18 -16.28 -9.32 7.32
CA SER A 18 -15.91 -8.98 5.95
C SER A 18 -15.95 -10.18 5.03
N ARG A 19 -16.52 -10.02 3.84
CA ARG A 19 -16.38 -11.01 2.78
C ARG A 19 -15.04 -10.83 2.10
N LEU A 20 -14.16 -11.81 2.21
CA LEU A 20 -12.89 -11.86 1.52
C LEU A 20 -13.04 -12.52 0.15
N HIS A 21 -12.81 -11.74 -0.89
CA HIS A 21 -12.62 -12.27 -2.23
C HIS A 21 -11.13 -12.52 -2.46
N ARG A 22 -10.78 -13.77 -2.73
CA ARG A 22 -9.40 -14.18 -3.01
C ARG A 22 -9.16 -14.11 -4.50
N ALA A 23 -8.20 -13.32 -4.91
CA ALA A 23 -7.71 -13.31 -6.29
C ALA A 23 -6.29 -13.88 -6.31
N THR A 24 -6.07 -14.90 -7.16
CA THR A 24 -4.76 -15.53 -7.38
C THR A 24 -4.39 -15.44 -8.85
N GLY A 25 -3.11 -15.29 -9.14
CA GLY A 25 -2.61 -15.24 -10.52
C GLY A 25 -2.25 -13.83 -10.99
N SER A 26 -2.18 -13.65 -12.29
CA SER A 26 -1.77 -12.38 -12.90
C SER A 26 -2.73 -11.24 -12.57
N VAL A 27 -2.17 -10.09 -12.21
CA VAL A 27 -2.95 -8.91 -11.87
C VAL A 27 -3.39 -8.20 -13.13
N TYR A 28 -4.54 -8.60 -13.65
CA TYR A 28 -5.22 -7.84 -14.70
C TYR A 28 -6.37 -7.02 -14.10
N ALA A 29 -6.58 -5.83 -14.63
CA ALA A 29 -7.68 -4.96 -14.20
C ALA A 29 -9.04 -5.67 -14.22
N ALA A 30 -9.27 -6.54 -15.21
CA ALA A 30 -10.51 -7.30 -15.37
C ALA A 30 -10.68 -8.40 -14.31
N SER A 31 -9.59 -8.91 -13.73
CA SER A 31 -9.64 -9.99 -12.73
C SER A 31 -9.81 -9.49 -11.30
N LEU A 32 -9.65 -8.19 -11.06
CA LEU A 32 -9.87 -7.63 -9.74
C LEU A 32 -11.37 -7.47 -9.47
N PRO A 33 -11.91 -8.17 -8.47
CA PRO A 33 -13.32 -8.04 -8.14
C PRO A 33 -13.66 -6.65 -7.63
N TYR A 34 -14.91 -6.27 -7.70
CA TYR A 34 -15.40 -5.09 -7.00
C TYR A 34 -15.34 -5.35 -5.50
N ALA A 35 -14.56 -4.52 -4.81
CA ALA A 35 -14.34 -4.62 -3.37
C ALA A 35 -14.36 -3.24 -2.75
N SER A 36 -14.66 -3.15 -1.47
CA SER A 36 -14.55 -1.89 -0.73
C SER A 36 -13.09 -1.51 -0.46
N ARG A 37 -12.18 -2.48 -0.51
CA ARG A 37 -10.73 -2.30 -0.30
C ARG A 37 -9.96 -3.37 -1.04
N ILE A 38 -8.73 -3.04 -1.43
CA ILE A 38 -7.80 -3.98 -2.04
C ILE A 38 -6.58 -4.12 -1.14
N ILE A 39 -6.25 -5.36 -0.79
CA ILE A 39 -5.03 -5.71 -0.07
C ILE A 39 -4.19 -6.60 -0.97
N SER A 40 -2.92 -6.27 -1.11
CA SER A 40 -1.97 -7.07 -1.86
C SER A 40 -0.83 -7.53 -0.95
N VAL A 41 -0.48 -8.82 -1.02
CA VAL A 41 0.59 -9.41 -0.20
C VAL A 41 1.53 -10.21 -1.08
N TRP A 42 2.81 -9.90 -1.02
CA TRP A 42 3.86 -10.58 -1.77
C TRP A 42 5.07 -10.94 -0.93
N SER A 43 5.68 -12.04 -1.27
CA SER A 43 7.08 -12.31 -0.95
C SER A 43 7.93 -11.76 -2.12
N GLY A 44 8.86 -10.86 -1.80
CA GLY A 44 9.66 -10.13 -2.78
C GLY A 44 9.07 -8.81 -3.26
N HIS A 45 9.90 -8.05 -3.95
CA HIS A 45 9.54 -6.74 -4.47
C HIS A 45 8.82 -6.87 -5.82
N ARG A 46 7.57 -6.41 -5.87
CA ARG A 46 6.69 -6.49 -7.05
C ARG A 46 6.15 -5.11 -7.45
N PRO A 47 7.00 -4.15 -7.83
CA PRO A 47 6.58 -2.77 -8.05
C PRO A 47 5.62 -2.61 -9.21
N GLU A 48 5.76 -3.41 -10.27
CA GLU A 48 4.89 -3.35 -11.43
C GLU A 48 3.49 -3.87 -11.13
N ASP A 49 3.37 -4.99 -10.41
CA ASP A 49 2.09 -5.55 -10.00
C ASP A 49 1.38 -4.61 -9.03
N ARG A 50 2.13 -4.03 -8.09
CA ARG A 50 1.59 -3.01 -7.19
C ARG A 50 1.12 -1.76 -7.92
N ASP A 51 1.87 -1.27 -8.91
CA ASP A 51 1.45 -0.11 -9.71
C ASP A 51 0.19 -0.40 -10.53
N ARG A 52 0.06 -1.63 -11.07
CA ARG A 52 -1.16 -2.07 -11.77
C ARG A 52 -2.36 -2.09 -10.82
N ILE A 53 -2.22 -2.69 -9.63
CA ILE A 53 -3.29 -2.73 -8.62
C ILE A 53 -3.67 -1.31 -8.19
N ASP A 54 -2.69 -0.46 -7.86
CA ASP A 54 -2.93 0.92 -7.47
C ASP A 54 -3.63 1.72 -8.58
N SER A 55 -3.26 1.46 -9.83
CA SER A 55 -3.91 2.09 -10.99
C SER A 55 -5.42 1.78 -11.05
N VAL A 56 -5.76 0.50 -10.92
CA VAL A 56 -7.15 0.04 -10.95
C VAL A 56 -7.91 0.53 -9.73
N ALA A 57 -7.31 0.40 -8.55
CA ALA A 57 -7.89 0.89 -7.29
C ALA A 57 -8.18 2.39 -7.36
N PHE A 58 -7.21 3.15 -7.85
CA PHE A 58 -7.35 4.60 -7.98
C PHE A 58 -8.44 5.00 -8.98
N ALA A 59 -8.50 4.35 -10.15
CA ALA A 59 -9.53 4.59 -11.16
C ALA A 59 -10.94 4.27 -10.64
N ARG A 60 -11.08 3.24 -9.81
CA ARG A 60 -12.36 2.83 -9.21
C ARG A 60 -12.69 3.56 -7.89
N GLY A 61 -11.80 4.41 -7.38
CA GLY A 61 -11.98 5.07 -6.09
C GLY A 61 -11.87 4.14 -4.88
N ILE A 62 -11.21 2.97 -5.03
CA ILE A 62 -11.10 1.94 -3.99
C ILE A 62 -9.81 2.14 -3.21
N PRO A 63 -9.85 2.24 -1.87
CA PRO A 63 -8.64 2.25 -1.04
C PRO A 63 -7.83 0.96 -1.19
N ALA A 64 -6.50 1.10 -1.22
CA ALA A 64 -5.60 -0.02 -1.39
C ALA A 64 -4.37 0.07 -0.49
N VAL A 65 -3.87 -1.08 -0.03
CA VAL A 65 -2.62 -1.21 0.70
C VAL A 65 -1.89 -2.47 0.26
N GLY A 66 -0.57 -2.41 0.19
CA GLY A 66 0.27 -3.56 -0.12
C GLY A 66 1.22 -3.91 1.01
N VAL A 67 1.54 -5.19 1.11
CA VAL A 67 2.60 -5.71 1.98
C VAL A 67 3.60 -6.48 1.14
N GLU A 68 4.86 -6.18 1.33
CA GLU A 68 5.99 -6.86 0.69
C GLU A 68 6.95 -7.37 1.78
N LEU A 69 7.24 -8.66 1.73
CA LEU A 69 8.30 -9.26 2.52
C LEU A 69 9.58 -9.22 1.69
N LEU A 70 10.57 -8.49 2.16
CA LEU A 70 11.89 -8.34 1.56
C LEU A 70 12.92 -9.10 2.39
N PRO A 71 14.16 -9.31 1.92
CA PRO A 71 15.17 -10.08 2.65
C PRO A 71 15.48 -9.55 4.05
N THR A 72 15.41 -8.24 4.23
CA THR A 72 15.80 -7.57 5.49
C THR A 72 14.67 -6.77 6.13
N SER A 73 13.51 -6.67 5.47
CA SER A 73 12.41 -5.87 5.96
C SER A 73 11.05 -6.40 5.53
N LEU A 74 10.04 -6.08 6.31
CA LEU A 74 8.65 -6.22 5.94
C LEU A 74 8.05 -4.82 5.78
N GLU A 75 7.60 -4.50 4.58
CA GLU A 75 7.06 -3.20 4.25
C GLU A 75 5.55 -3.27 4.05
N CYS A 76 4.80 -2.41 4.75
CA CYS A 76 3.36 -2.26 4.59
C CYS A 76 3.04 -0.82 4.19
N GLY A 77 2.47 -0.64 3.02
CA GLY A 77 2.12 0.67 2.51
C GLY A 77 2.70 0.95 1.11
N PRO A 78 2.51 2.17 0.59
CA PRO A 78 1.66 3.20 1.17
C PRO A 78 0.19 2.77 1.22
N ALA A 79 -0.51 3.18 2.27
CA ALA A 79 -1.96 3.07 2.31
C ALA A 79 -2.55 4.17 1.42
N VAL A 80 -3.10 3.79 0.28
CA VAL A 80 -3.61 4.71 -0.73
C VAL A 80 -5.12 4.83 -0.62
N VAL A 81 -5.60 6.05 -0.35
CA VAL A 81 -7.02 6.40 -0.41
C VAL A 81 -7.20 7.39 -1.54
N PRO A 82 -7.82 6.99 -2.67
CA PRO A 82 -7.97 7.83 -3.85
C PRO A 82 -8.61 9.19 -3.54
N GLY A 83 -7.97 10.24 -3.98
CA GLY A 83 -8.41 11.63 -3.75
C GLY A 83 -8.04 12.19 -2.37
N ARG A 84 -7.43 11.40 -1.46
CA ARG A 84 -7.04 11.86 -0.12
C ARG A 84 -5.54 11.76 0.11
N THR A 85 -4.89 10.75 -0.45
CA THR A 85 -3.49 10.43 -0.17
C THR A 85 -2.65 10.40 -1.43
N ALA A 86 -1.32 10.42 -1.27
CA ALA A 86 -0.40 10.15 -2.35
C ALA A 86 -0.63 8.74 -2.90
N CYS A 87 -0.50 8.54 -4.21
CA CYS A 87 -0.60 7.24 -4.85
C CYS A 87 0.73 6.47 -4.78
N TYR A 88 0.70 5.19 -5.13
CA TYR A 88 1.91 4.34 -5.14
C TYR A 88 3.01 4.87 -6.08
N ARG A 89 2.67 5.50 -7.22
CA ARG A 89 3.68 6.15 -8.09
C ARG A 89 4.43 7.27 -7.39
N CYS A 90 3.74 8.05 -6.56
CA CYS A 90 4.41 9.08 -5.77
C CYS A 90 5.40 8.46 -4.79
N TYR A 91 5.01 7.37 -4.12
CA TYR A 91 5.91 6.60 -3.26
C TYR A 91 7.14 6.11 -4.02
N GLN A 92 6.96 5.45 -5.15
CA GLN A 92 8.09 4.98 -5.98
C GLN A 92 9.01 6.11 -6.40
N ARG A 93 8.48 7.24 -6.89
CA ARG A 93 9.28 8.39 -7.30
C ARG A 93 10.07 8.97 -6.12
N ARG A 94 9.47 9.07 -4.92
CA ARG A 94 10.18 9.52 -3.73
C ARG A 94 11.26 8.53 -3.31
N LEU A 95 10.95 7.26 -3.35
CA LEU A 95 11.92 6.21 -3.04
C LEU A 95 13.13 6.27 -3.99
N HIS A 96 12.91 6.48 -5.29
CA HIS A 96 13.99 6.65 -6.27
C HIS A 96 14.83 7.88 -6.00
N GLN A 97 14.25 9.00 -5.59
CA GLN A 97 14.99 10.21 -5.24
C GLN A 97 15.95 10.01 -4.04
N HIS A 98 15.63 9.08 -3.15
CA HIS A 98 16.46 8.77 -1.98
C HIS A 98 17.38 7.56 -2.19
N ARG A 99 17.13 6.73 -3.19
CA ARG A 99 17.88 5.49 -3.45
C ARG A 99 19.27 5.69 -4.02
N GLU A 100 19.61 6.83 -4.58
CA GLU A 100 21.00 7.10 -5.00
C GLU A 100 21.99 6.95 -3.83
N ARG A 101 21.51 7.04 -2.59
CA ARG A 101 22.30 6.79 -1.37
C ARG A 101 22.29 5.35 -0.86
N THR A 102 21.35 4.51 -1.31
CA THR A 102 21.14 3.17 -0.75
C THR A 102 21.10 2.05 -1.81
N ALA A 103 21.50 2.35 -3.04
CA ALA A 103 21.41 1.45 -4.20
C ALA A 103 22.19 0.12 -4.08
N SER A 104 22.97 -0.05 -3.00
CA SER A 104 23.75 -1.26 -2.76
C SER A 104 22.94 -2.44 -2.18
N LEU A 105 21.76 -2.20 -1.61
CA LEU A 105 21.04 -3.22 -0.84
C LEU A 105 19.85 -3.86 -1.55
N MET A 106 19.38 -3.30 -2.65
CA MET A 106 18.25 -3.85 -3.38
C MET A 106 18.64 -4.13 -4.83
N ARG A 107 19.20 -5.29 -5.11
CA ARG A 107 19.22 -5.82 -6.47
C ARG A 107 17.77 -6.15 -6.85
N ALA A 108 17.18 -5.31 -7.71
CA ALA A 108 15.94 -5.64 -8.38
C ALA A 108 16.09 -7.01 -9.06
N GLY A 109 15.19 -7.95 -8.78
CA GLY A 109 15.14 -9.24 -9.47
C GLY A 109 15.75 -10.43 -8.73
N ALA A 110 16.23 -10.32 -7.51
CA ALA A 110 16.50 -11.51 -6.72
C ALA A 110 15.17 -12.18 -6.39
N GLU A 111 14.87 -13.31 -7.01
CA GLU A 111 13.84 -14.21 -6.53
C GLU A 111 14.21 -14.58 -5.10
N LEU A 112 13.40 -14.12 -4.16
CA LEU A 112 13.59 -14.50 -2.77
C LEU A 112 13.24 -15.99 -2.65
N PRO A 113 14.03 -16.78 -1.89
CA PRO A 113 13.58 -18.10 -1.54
C PRO A 113 12.21 -18.01 -0.89
N GLU A 114 11.30 -18.90 -1.23
CA GLU A 114 9.97 -18.99 -0.61
C GLU A 114 10.10 -19.45 0.84
N GLY A 115 10.62 -18.56 1.69
CA GLY A 115 10.79 -18.81 3.11
C GLY A 115 10.33 -17.62 3.93
N PHE A 116 9.53 -17.88 4.95
CA PHE A 116 9.11 -16.87 5.92
C PHE A 116 8.78 -17.55 7.26
N ALA A 117 9.00 -16.82 8.34
CA ALA A 117 8.68 -17.27 9.67
C ALA A 117 7.23 -16.89 10.07
N GLY A 118 6.69 -17.59 11.07
CA GLY A 118 5.36 -17.28 11.61
C GLY A 118 5.26 -15.86 12.18
N GLY A 119 6.36 -15.33 12.72
CA GLY A 119 6.45 -13.96 13.21
C GLY A 119 6.22 -12.92 12.12
N GLU A 120 6.80 -13.10 10.94
CA GLU A 120 6.61 -12.21 9.78
C GLU A 120 5.16 -12.21 9.30
N VAL A 121 4.52 -13.37 9.31
CA VAL A 121 3.09 -13.49 8.98
C VAL A 121 2.23 -12.71 9.98
N ALA A 122 2.54 -12.82 11.28
CA ALA A 122 1.81 -12.11 12.32
C ALA A 122 1.98 -10.59 12.22
N ILE A 123 3.21 -10.13 11.99
CA ILE A 123 3.50 -8.68 11.79
C ILE A 123 2.78 -8.16 10.55
N ALA A 124 2.84 -8.89 9.44
CA ALA A 124 2.14 -8.51 8.22
C ALA A 124 0.61 -8.40 8.43
N ALA A 125 0.01 -9.39 9.09
CA ALA A 125 -1.41 -9.39 9.40
C ALA A 125 -1.77 -8.22 10.34
N GLY A 126 -0.95 -7.95 11.36
CA GLY A 126 -1.11 -6.82 12.27
C GLY A 126 -1.07 -5.47 11.55
N PHE A 127 -0.13 -5.27 10.65
CA PHE A 127 -0.03 -4.05 9.84
C PHE A 127 -1.24 -3.85 8.93
N ILE A 128 -1.70 -4.91 8.28
CA ILE A 128 -2.91 -4.87 7.45
C ILE A 128 -4.13 -4.55 8.31
N GLY A 129 -4.30 -5.24 9.44
CA GLY A 129 -5.41 -4.99 10.35
C GLY A 129 -5.46 -3.54 10.81
N GLN A 130 -4.32 -2.97 11.15
CA GLN A 130 -4.22 -1.58 11.54
C GLN A 130 -4.51 -0.63 10.36
N ALA A 131 -3.96 -0.89 9.17
CA ALA A 131 -4.24 -0.09 7.98
C ALA A 131 -5.73 -0.10 7.62
N LEU A 132 -6.38 -1.25 7.74
CA LEU A 132 -7.82 -1.38 7.51
C LEU A 132 -8.65 -0.61 8.55
N ALA A 133 -8.27 -0.69 9.84
CA ALA A 133 -8.92 0.07 10.90
C ALA A 133 -8.82 1.57 10.66
N ASP A 134 -7.67 2.01 10.22
CA ASP A 134 -7.38 3.40 9.91
C ASP A 134 -8.18 3.89 8.69
N MET A 135 -8.23 3.10 7.61
CA MET A 135 -9.07 3.39 6.44
C MET A 135 -10.56 3.43 6.78
N ASN A 136 -11.01 2.71 7.81
CA ASN A 136 -12.42 2.67 8.25
C ASN A 136 -12.80 3.90 9.05
N ARG A 137 -11.88 4.45 9.82
CA ARG A 137 -12.18 5.61 10.68
C ARG A 137 -12.63 6.85 9.90
N GLY A 138 -12.41 6.89 8.60
CA GLY A 138 -12.98 7.90 7.72
C GLY A 138 -12.56 9.34 8.04
N ASP A 139 -12.08 9.54 9.22
CA ASP A 139 -11.84 10.83 9.80
C ASP A 139 -10.49 11.36 9.40
N ALA A 140 -10.59 12.26 8.62
CA ALA A 140 -9.63 12.82 7.74
C ALA A 140 -8.62 13.75 8.41
N GLY A 141 -8.62 13.84 9.67
CA GLY A 141 -7.70 14.70 10.42
C GLY A 141 -6.37 14.06 10.69
N THR A 142 -6.28 12.75 10.55
CA THR A 142 -5.05 12.02 10.80
C THR A 142 -4.44 11.52 9.50
N SER A 143 -3.24 11.85 9.33
CA SER A 143 -2.19 11.53 8.38
C SER A 143 -2.08 10.06 7.88
N LEU A 144 -3.18 9.37 7.64
CA LEU A 144 -3.15 7.95 7.31
C LEU A 144 -2.90 7.66 5.85
N GLY A 145 -3.00 8.68 5.07
CA GLY A 145 -2.79 8.50 3.67
C GLY A 145 -1.34 8.66 3.28
N GLY A 146 -0.83 7.63 2.60
CA GLY A 146 0.56 7.58 2.19
C GLY A 146 1.50 7.10 3.29
N GLU A 147 0.99 6.62 4.42
CA GLU A 147 1.80 6.02 5.46
C GLU A 147 2.39 4.69 4.99
N VAL A 148 3.68 4.53 5.24
CA VAL A 148 4.44 3.31 5.03
C VAL A 148 5.05 2.88 6.36
N ARG A 149 4.83 1.63 6.74
CA ARG A 149 5.44 1.00 7.91
C ARG A 149 6.47 -0.01 7.44
N VAL A 150 7.66 0.08 7.98
CA VAL A 150 8.76 -0.83 7.67
C VAL A 150 9.23 -1.45 8.97
N PHE A 151 9.14 -2.76 9.04
CA PHE A 151 9.74 -3.53 10.13
C PHE A 151 11.09 -4.07 9.64
N ASP A 152 12.15 -3.68 10.32
CA ASP A 152 13.50 -4.18 10.08
C ASP A 152 13.62 -5.58 10.69
N LEU A 153 13.79 -6.60 9.85
CA LEU A 153 13.88 -7.99 10.28
C LEU A 153 15.24 -8.33 10.92
N VAL A 154 16.25 -7.50 10.65
CA VAL A 154 17.61 -7.72 11.18
C VAL A 154 17.75 -7.09 12.56
N GLN A 155 17.28 -5.84 12.71
CA GLN A 155 17.44 -5.07 13.95
C GLN A 155 16.18 -5.12 14.84
N GLY A 156 15.05 -5.60 14.33
CA GLY A 156 13.78 -5.65 15.06
C GLY A 156 13.13 -4.29 15.26
N GLY A 157 13.53 -3.27 14.48
CA GLY A 157 13.03 -1.91 14.57
C GLY A 157 11.78 -1.67 13.72
N LEU A 158 10.85 -0.86 14.22
CA LEU A 158 9.70 -0.37 13.45
C LEU A 158 9.93 1.08 13.04
N HIS A 159 9.88 1.34 11.73
CA HIS A 159 9.97 2.66 11.15
C HIS A 159 8.66 3.03 10.46
N LYS A 160 8.33 4.31 10.53
CA LYS A 160 7.11 4.86 9.96
C LYS A 160 7.46 6.07 9.09
N TYR A 161 6.98 6.06 7.87
CA TYR A 161 7.20 7.13 6.90
C TYR A 161 5.89 7.60 6.31
N GLU A 162 5.86 8.86 5.88
CA GLU A 162 4.73 9.41 5.15
C GLU A 162 5.13 9.71 3.71
N THR A 163 4.30 9.28 2.77
CA THR A 163 4.49 9.57 1.36
C THR A 163 3.82 10.89 0.99
N VAL A 164 4.60 11.86 0.58
CA VAL A 164 4.10 13.14 0.06
C VAL A 164 3.89 13.02 -1.45
N ALA A 165 2.76 13.51 -1.93
CA ALA A 165 2.48 13.54 -3.37
C ALA A 165 3.55 14.31 -4.13
N VAL A 166 3.91 13.80 -5.30
CA VAL A 166 4.80 14.48 -6.23
C VAL A 166 3.97 15.50 -7.00
N ASP A 167 4.53 16.70 -7.18
CA ASP A 167 3.87 17.73 -7.98
C ASP A 167 3.53 17.23 -9.39
N ARG A 168 2.35 17.61 -9.87
CA ARG A 168 1.81 17.20 -11.18
C ARG A 168 1.84 15.68 -11.44
N CYS A 169 1.61 14.87 -10.40
CA CYS A 169 1.46 13.43 -10.58
C CYS A 169 0.26 13.12 -11.48
N GLU A 170 0.48 12.43 -12.57
CA GLU A 170 -0.56 12.07 -13.55
C GLU A 170 -1.74 11.30 -12.93
N ARG A 171 -1.48 10.52 -11.86
CA ARG A 171 -2.49 9.71 -11.19
C ARG A 171 -3.24 10.48 -10.09
N CYS A 172 -2.55 11.16 -9.19
CA CYS A 172 -3.17 11.81 -8.04
C CYS A 172 -3.14 13.35 -8.07
N GLY A 173 -2.34 13.99 -8.94
CA GLY A 173 -2.12 15.43 -8.95
C GLY A 173 -3.38 16.24 -9.19
N SER A 174 -4.19 15.90 -10.19
CA SER A 174 -5.41 16.63 -10.52
C SER A 174 -6.47 16.63 -9.40
N ARG A 175 -6.46 15.59 -8.54
CA ARG A 175 -7.37 15.51 -7.39
C ARG A 175 -6.88 16.30 -6.19
N TYR A 176 -5.56 16.50 -6.05
CA TYR A 176 -4.98 17.39 -5.06
C TYR A 176 -5.21 18.86 -5.41
N ASP A 177 -5.13 19.22 -6.69
CA ASP A 177 -5.35 20.60 -7.15
C ASP A 177 -6.79 21.07 -6.89
N ARG A 178 -7.77 20.20 -7.05
CA ARG A 178 -9.18 20.51 -6.71
C ARG A 178 -9.41 20.86 -5.24
N ARG A 179 -8.56 20.37 -4.33
CA ARG A 179 -8.64 20.71 -2.88
C ARG A 179 -7.90 21.99 -2.53
N ARG A 180 -6.95 22.41 -3.34
CA ARG A 180 -6.19 23.65 -3.16
C ARG A 180 -6.86 24.88 -3.78
N HIS A 181 -7.93 24.69 -4.57
CA HIS A 181 -8.67 25.82 -5.09
C HIS A 181 -9.50 26.45 -3.96
N PRO A 182 -9.20 27.72 -3.58
CA PRO A 182 -9.95 28.42 -2.53
C PRO A 182 -11.43 28.55 -2.81
N THR A 183 -11.84 28.49 -4.08
CA THR A 183 -13.24 28.47 -4.50
C THR A 183 -14.01 27.21 -4.06
N ALA A 184 -13.34 26.07 -3.87
CA ALA A 184 -13.99 24.87 -3.34
C ALA A 184 -14.27 24.99 -1.82
N ALA A 185 -13.45 25.75 -1.10
CA ALA A 185 -13.68 26.02 0.33
C ALA A 185 -14.84 27.00 0.56
N ILE A 186 -15.09 27.88 -0.38
CA ILE A 186 -16.19 28.88 -0.29
C ILE A 186 -17.56 28.24 -0.59
N ALA A 187 -17.61 27.22 -1.45
CA ALA A 187 -18.85 26.54 -1.80
C ALA A 187 -19.48 25.73 -0.64
N HIS A 188 -18.78 25.54 0.46
CA HIS A 188 -19.29 24.90 1.69
C HIS A 188 -19.72 25.91 2.78
N LEU A 189 -19.66 27.20 2.50
CA LEU A 189 -20.04 28.27 3.45
C LEU A 189 -21.34 28.99 3.07
N VAL A 190 -22.07 28.49 2.08
CA VAL A 190 -23.39 29.01 1.67
C VAL A 190 -24.45 27.97 1.93
#